data_e89d934bcfad19718eb81e7f15454928
#
_entry.id   e89d934bcfad19718eb81e7f15454928
#
_cell.length_a   1.000
_cell.length_b   1.000
_cell.length_c   1.000
_cell.angle_alpha   90.00
_cell.angle_beta   90.00
_cell.angle_gamma   90.00
#
_symmetry.space_group_name_H-M   'P 1'
#
loop_
_entity.id
_entity.type
_entity.pdbx_description
1 polymer ?
#
loop_
_entity_poly.entity_id
_entity_poly.type
_entity_poly.pdbx_seq_one_letter_code
_entity_poly.pdbx_strand_id
1 'polypeptide(L)'
;HLIQRNTKEEVCLISAKTGEGIRNLKELLARSIPEGYGNRMITGDLVDTGDLVLLVMPQDIQAPKGRLILPQVQTLRELLDKKCLVMSVTTDQYLSALENLAVPPKLIITDSQVFSYVYENKPKESMLTSFSVLFAAYKGDLPYYIEGAKAIDTLNENSHVLIAECCTHAPLKKDIGRVKIPRMLKKRFGEKLDVSLVSGTDFPDDLTKYDL
;
A
#
# COMPACT_ATOMS: atom_id res chain seq x y z
N HIS A 1 -2.77 -39.14 -2.59
CA HIS A 1 -3.97 -39.90 -2.17
C HIS A 1 -4.54 -39.48 -0.79
N LEU A 2 -3.71 -39.15 0.22
CA LEU A 2 -4.20 -38.69 1.53
C LEU A 2 -4.80 -37.28 1.46
N ILE A 3 -4.19 -36.36 0.74
CA ILE A 3 -4.68 -34.99 0.58
C ILE A 3 -6.01 -34.98 -0.20
N GLN A 4 -6.11 -35.73 -1.31
CA GLN A 4 -7.34 -35.84 -2.09
C GLN A 4 -8.54 -36.40 -1.30
N ARG A 5 -8.30 -37.18 -0.24
CA ARG A 5 -9.37 -37.71 0.62
C ARG A 5 -9.88 -36.69 1.65
N ASN A 6 -9.07 -35.69 1.94
CA ASN A 6 -9.34 -34.73 3.03
C ASN A 6 -9.68 -33.32 2.53
N THR A 7 -9.70 -33.09 1.22
CA THR A 7 -10.11 -31.81 0.63
C THR A 7 -11.13 -32.04 -0.48
N LYS A 8 -12.06 -31.10 -0.61
CA LYS A 8 -13.01 -31.05 -1.74
C LYS A 8 -12.42 -30.35 -2.96
N GLU A 9 -11.22 -29.79 -2.81
CA GLU A 9 -10.53 -29.02 -3.86
C GLU A 9 -9.80 -29.93 -4.85
N GLU A 10 -9.60 -29.46 -6.05
CA GLU A 10 -8.82 -30.15 -7.09
C GLU A 10 -7.35 -30.21 -6.70
N VAL A 11 -6.78 -31.41 -6.65
CA VAL A 11 -5.38 -31.62 -6.26
C VAL A 11 -4.53 -31.91 -7.49
N CYS A 12 -3.57 -31.02 -7.77
CA CYS A 12 -2.61 -31.19 -8.85
C CYS A 12 -1.28 -31.72 -8.31
N LEU A 13 -0.87 -32.91 -8.81
CA LEU A 13 0.43 -33.49 -8.49
C LEU A 13 1.49 -32.94 -9.43
N ILE A 14 2.57 -32.41 -8.85
CA ILE A 14 3.68 -31.84 -9.63
C ILE A 14 5.04 -32.31 -9.13
N SER A 15 6.00 -32.29 -10.00
CA SER A 15 7.43 -32.46 -9.69
C SER A 15 8.23 -31.32 -10.30
N ALA A 16 8.74 -30.40 -9.45
CA ALA A 16 9.60 -29.33 -9.91
C ALA A 16 10.91 -29.81 -10.52
N LYS A 17 11.38 -31.02 -10.09
CA LYS A 17 12.61 -31.61 -10.58
C LYS A 17 12.47 -32.16 -12.01
N THR A 18 11.36 -32.85 -12.31
CA THR A 18 11.12 -33.48 -13.60
C THR A 18 10.28 -32.66 -14.57
N GLY A 19 9.59 -31.65 -14.08
CA GLY A 19 8.61 -30.84 -14.83
C GLY A 19 7.25 -31.54 -14.97
N GLU A 20 7.08 -32.74 -14.41
CA GLU A 20 5.83 -33.50 -14.46
C GLU A 20 4.70 -32.72 -13.79
N GLY A 21 3.53 -32.66 -14.42
CA GLY A 21 2.35 -32.00 -13.91
C GLY A 21 2.37 -30.45 -13.98
N ILE A 22 3.49 -29.80 -14.35
CA ILE A 22 3.60 -28.34 -14.41
C ILE A 22 2.64 -27.74 -15.42
N ARG A 23 2.40 -28.40 -16.55
CA ARG A 23 1.42 -27.92 -17.54
C ARG A 23 0.00 -27.93 -16.96
N ASN A 24 -0.38 -29.01 -16.30
CA ASN A 24 -1.69 -29.15 -15.67
C ASN A 24 -1.88 -28.09 -14.57
N LEU A 25 -0.83 -27.82 -13.77
CA LEU A 25 -0.86 -26.75 -12.77
C LEU A 25 -1.11 -25.38 -13.42
N LYS A 26 -0.44 -25.06 -14.52
CA LYS A 26 -0.65 -23.78 -15.24
C LYS A 26 -2.08 -23.67 -15.78
N GLU A 27 -2.63 -24.74 -16.33
CA GLU A 27 -4.01 -24.77 -16.82
C GLU A 27 -5.03 -24.63 -15.69
N LEU A 28 -4.80 -25.29 -14.55
CA LEU A 28 -5.64 -25.17 -13.35
C LEU A 28 -5.61 -23.76 -12.80
N LEU A 29 -4.42 -23.16 -12.64
CA LEU A 29 -4.28 -21.77 -12.21
C LEU A 29 -5.00 -20.81 -13.16
N ALA A 30 -4.83 -20.97 -14.48
CA ALA A 30 -5.48 -20.12 -15.46
C ALA A 30 -7.02 -20.16 -15.37
N ARG A 31 -7.60 -21.34 -15.09
CA ARG A 31 -9.05 -21.51 -14.90
C ARG A 31 -9.54 -20.96 -13.54
N SER A 32 -8.66 -20.98 -12.53
CA SER A 32 -8.99 -20.54 -11.18
C SER A 32 -8.87 -19.02 -11.00
N ILE A 33 -8.27 -18.33 -11.98
CA ILE A 33 -8.18 -16.86 -11.94
C ILE A 33 -9.57 -16.26 -12.18
N PRO A 34 -10.12 -15.46 -11.25
CA PRO A 34 -11.41 -14.81 -11.47
C PRO A 34 -11.43 -13.92 -12.72
N GLU A 35 -12.57 -13.84 -13.38
CA GLU A 35 -12.76 -12.88 -14.47
C GLU A 35 -12.46 -11.45 -13.96
N GLY A 36 -11.65 -10.72 -14.72
CA GLY A 36 -11.21 -9.37 -14.34
C GLY A 36 -9.98 -9.33 -13.41
N TYR A 37 -9.42 -10.48 -13.02
CA TYR A 37 -8.15 -10.51 -12.31
C TYR A 37 -7.04 -9.91 -13.20
N GLY A 38 -6.37 -8.87 -12.69
CA GLY A 38 -5.36 -8.12 -13.47
C GLY A 38 -5.88 -6.88 -14.18
N ASN A 39 -7.20 -6.66 -14.23
CA ASN A 39 -7.79 -5.42 -14.79
C ASN A 39 -7.83 -4.26 -13.78
N ARG A 40 -7.44 -4.50 -12.53
CA ARG A 40 -7.35 -3.42 -11.54
C ARG A 40 -6.17 -2.52 -11.90
N MET A 41 -6.44 -1.22 -11.94
CA MET A 41 -5.43 -0.20 -12.15
C MET A 41 -5.08 0.47 -10.82
N ILE A 42 -3.80 0.79 -10.63
CA ILE A 42 -3.29 1.43 -9.41
C ILE A 42 -3.88 2.82 -9.27
N THR A 43 -3.88 3.59 -10.37
CA THR A 43 -4.40 4.96 -10.41
C THR A 43 -5.90 5.02 -10.76
N GLY A 44 -6.53 3.89 -11.12
CA GLY A 44 -7.95 3.84 -11.46
C GLY A 44 -8.34 4.94 -12.46
N ASP A 45 -9.41 5.66 -12.16
CA ASP A 45 -9.95 6.76 -12.97
C ASP A 45 -9.45 8.15 -12.54
N LEU A 46 -8.37 8.21 -11.73
CA LEU A 46 -7.81 9.49 -11.28
C LEU A 46 -7.12 10.27 -12.39
N VAL A 47 -6.63 9.59 -13.42
CA VAL A 47 -5.92 10.18 -14.55
C VAL A 47 -6.23 9.48 -15.86
N ASP A 48 -6.24 10.26 -16.93
CA ASP A 48 -6.45 9.84 -18.30
C ASP A 48 -5.20 10.05 -19.17
N THR A 49 -5.27 9.58 -20.42
CA THR A 49 -4.20 9.78 -21.42
C THR A 49 -3.91 11.26 -21.60
N GLY A 50 -2.62 11.62 -21.51
CA GLY A 50 -2.15 13.00 -21.69
C GLY A 50 -2.13 13.83 -20.42
N ASP A 51 -2.74 13.35 -19.31
CA ASP A 51 -2.68 14.07 -18.05
C ASP A 51 -1.26 14.16 -17.50
N LEU A 52 -0.93 15.30 -16.90
CA LEU A 52 0.35 15.52 -16.25
C LEU A 52 0.29 15.02 -14.81
N VAL A 53 1.19 14.10 -14.47
CA VAL A 53 1.31 13.51 -13.14
C VAL A 53 2.69 13.81 -12.54
N LEU A 54 2.73 14.30 -11.30
CA LEU A 54 3.97 14.57 -10.58
C LEU A 54 4.16 13.53 -9.48
N LEU A 55 5.26 12.78 -9.54
CA LEU A 55 5.67 11.83 -8.50
C LEU A 55 6.71 12.50 -7.61
N VAL A 56 6.40 12.65 -6.31
CA VAL A 56 7.32 13.19 -5.32
C VAL A 56 7.82 12.04 -4.45
N MET A 57 9.05 11.62 -4.69
CA MET A 57 9.62 10.39 -4.14
C MET A 57 10.86 10.70 -3.29
N PRO A 58 10.75 10.75 -1.95
CA PRO A 58 11.93 10.81 -1.11
C PRO A 58 12.79 9.57 -1.34
N GLN A 59 14.12 9.74 -1.30
CA GLN A 59 15.02 8.59 -1.42
C GLN A 59 14.93 7.74 -0.15
N ASP A 60 14.47 6.51 -0.30
CA ASP A 60 14.39 5.55 0.80
C ASP A 60 15.79 4.97 1.08
N ILE A 61 16.27 5.17 2.30
CA ILE A 61 17.56 4.65 2.76
C ILE A 61 17.59 3.11 2.75
N GLN A 62 16.41 2.46 2.83
CA GLN A 62 16.28 1.00 2.81
C GLN A 62 16.22 0.43 1.38
N ALA A 63 15.91 1.25 0.39
CA ALA A 63 15.94 0.80 -0.98
C ALA A 63 17.39 0.52 -1.43
N PRO A 64 17.66 -0.57 -2.14
CA PRO A 64 18.98 -0.80 -2.72
C PRO A 64 19.38 0.39 -3.58
N LYS A 65 20.64 0.85 -3.44
CA LYS A 65 21.15 1.98 -4.20
C LYS A 65 20.90 1.80 -5.71
N GLY A 66 20.34 2.82 -6.34
CA GLY A 66 20.01 2.81 -7.77
C GLY A 66 18.66 2.15 -8.11
N ARG A 67 17.82 1.84 -7.12
CA ARG A 67 16.49 1.24 -7.34
C ARG A 67 15.40 2.07 -6.66
N LEU A 68 14.25 2.13 -7.32
CA LEU A 68 12.99 2.57 -6.72
C LEU A 68 12.33 1.40 -6.00
N ILE A 69 11.51 1.68 -5.00
CA ILE A 69 10.68 0.66 -4.35
C ILE A 69 9.54 0.20 -5.29
N LEU A 70 9.06 -1.00 -5.09
CA LEU A 70 8.08 -1.63 -5.97
C LEU A 70 6.82 -0.79 -6.24
N PRO A 71 6.18 -0.14 -5.25
CA PRO A 71 5.04 0.73 -5.50
C PRO A 71 5.34 1.88 -6.46
N GLN A 72 6.50 2.51 -6.32
CA GLN A 72 6.92 3.61 -7.19
C GLN A 72 7.11 3.14 -8.63
N VAL A 73 7.79 2.00 -8.82
CA VAL A 73 8.03 1.41 -10.14
C VAL A 73 6.73 1.01 -10.83
N GLN A 74 5.83 0.33 -10.12
CA GLN A 74 4.57 -0.14 -10.69
C GLN A 74 3.66 1.03 -11.05
N THR A 75 3.56 2.05 -10.19
CA THR A 75 2.77 3.26 -10.49
C THR A 75 3.32 4.01 -11.69
N LEU A 76 4.64 4.22 -11.75
CA LEU A 76 5.28 4.87 -12.91
C LEU A 76 5.01 4.08 -14.19
N ARG A 77 5.15 2.77 -14.16
CA ARG A 77 4.90 1.91 -15.32
C ARG A 77 3.44 2.02 -15.79
N GLU A 78 2.49 1.95 -14.90
CA GLU A 78 1.06 2.08 -15.26
C GLU A 78 0.75 3.45 -15.87
N LEU A 79 1.30 4.54 -15.31
CA LEU A 79 1.12 5.88 -15.86
C LEU A 79 1.68 6.00 -17.29
N LEU A 80 2.82 5.37 -17.56
CA LEU A 80 3.39 5.32 -18.91
C LEU A 80 2.53 4.48 -19.87
N ASP A 81 2.00 3.34 -19.40
CA ASP A 81 1.09 2.51 -20.19
C ASP A 81 -0.23 3.25 -20.51
N LYS A 82 -0.70 4.12 -19.60
CA LYS A 82 -1.82 5.07 -19.81
C LYS A 82 -1.47 6.27 -20.70
N LYS A 83 -0.19 6.40 -21.09
CA LYS A 83 0.31 7.56 -21.87
C LYS A 83 0.14 8.90 -21.14
N CYS A 84 0.25 8.90 -19.82
CA CYS A 84 0.35 10.13 -19.03
C CYS A 84 1.72 10.78 -19.22
N LEU A 85 1.78 12.10 -19.03
CA LEU A 85 3.03 12.84 -18.91
C LEU A 85 3.48 12.74 -17.46
N VAL A 86 4.65 12.13 -17.20
CA VAL A 86 5.10 11.88 -15.84
C VAL A 86 6.38 12.65 -15.55
N MET A 87 6.34 13.49 -14.52
CA MET A 87 7.54 14.06 -13.92
C MET A 87 7.81 13.39 -12.58
N SER A 88 9.06 13.08 -12.28
CA SER A 88 9.49 12.48 -11.02
C SER A 88 10.55 13.34 -10.37
N VAL A 89 10.38 13.66 -9.10
CA VAL A 89 11.33 14.50 -8.34
C VAL A 89 11.50 14.00 -6.92
N THR A 90 12.62 14.38 -6.32
CA THR A 90 12.83 14.23 -4.88
C THR A 90 12.11 15.36 -4.12
N THR A 91 11.94 15.20 -2.80
CA THR A 91 11.19 16.15 -1.98
C THR A 91 11.78 17.55 -1.99
N ASP A 92 13.11 17.67 -2.01
CA ASP A 92 13.85 18.94 -2.08
C ASP A 92 13.68 19.70 -3.40
N GLN A 93 13.36 18.99 -4.48
CA GLN A 93 13.15 19.56 -5.80
C GLN A 93 11.68 19.83 -6.12
N TYR A 94 10.76 19.50 -5.21
CA TYR A 94 9.32 19.56 -5.45
C TYR A 94 8.83 20.95 -5.86
N LEU A 95 9.21 22.00 -5.12
CA LEU A 95 8.77 23.37 -5.43
C LEU A 95 9.36 23.86 -6.77
N SER A 96 10.64 23.60 -7.00
CA SER A 96 11.29 23.94 -8.26
C SER A 96 10.63 23.21 -9.44
N ALA A 97 10.19 21.97 -9.25
CA ALA A 97 9.45 21.25 -10.30
C ALA A 97 8.13 21.94 -10.63
N LEU A 98 7.36 22.38 -9.63
CA LEU A 98 6.11 23.11 -9.84
C LEU A 98 6.32 24.43 -10.60
N GLU A 99 7.38 25.16 -10.27
CA GLU A 99 7.74 26.43 -10.94
C GLU A 99 8.11 26.25 -12.41
N ASN A 100 8.66 25.09 -12.77
CA ASN A 100 9.09 24.77 -14.13
C ASN A 100 7.97 24.15 -14.99
N LEU A 101 6.78 23.89 -14.42
CA LEU A 101 5.65 23.36 -15.16
C LEU A 101 4.81 24.50 -15.77
N ALA A 102 4.49 24.38 -17.04
CA ALA A 102 3.60 25.34 -17.73
C ALA A 102 2.15 25.28 -17.23
N VAL A 103 1.74 24.13 -16.72
CA VAL A 103 0.41 23.87 -16.17
C VAL A 103 0.54 23.06 -14.89
N PRO A 104 -0.36 23.25 -13.92
CA PRO A 104 -0.34 22.43 -12.70
C PRO A 104 -0.61 20.95 -13.02
N PRO A 105 0.03 20.00 -12.33
CA PRO A 105 -0.23 18.59 -12.53
C PRO A 105 -1.67 18.24 -12.15
N LYS A 106 -2.31 17.37 -12.91
CA LYS A 106 -3.63 16.82 -12.60
C LYS A 106 -3.62 16.08 -11.27
N LEU A 107 -2.59 15.25 -11.08
CA LEU A 107 -2.41 14.41 -9.91
C LEU A 107 -0.98 14.50 -9.41
N ILE A 108 -0.83 14.63 -8.09
CA ILE A 108 0.45 14.49 -7.39
C ILE A 108 0.39 13.22 -6.56
N ILE A 109 1.41 12.36 -6.68
CA ILE A 109 1.52 11.12 -5.92
C ILE A 109 2.81 11.19 -5.11
N THR A 110 2.72 10.94 -3.80
CA THR A 110 3.87 11.05 -2.90
C THR A 110 3.92 9.92 -1.87
N ASP A 111 5.03 9.80 -1.17
CA ASP A 111 5.13 8.93 -0.01
C ASP A 111 4.46 9.56 1.21
N SER A 112 3.87 8.73 2.07
CA SER A 112 3.17 9.15 3.29
C SER A 112 4.07 9.97 4.23
N GLN A 113 5.38 9.77 4.17
CA GLN A 113 6.37 10.48 5.01
C GLN A 113 6.41 11.99 4.75
N VAL A 114 6.16 12.41 3.52
CA VAL A 114 6.24 13.81 3.09
C VAL A 114 4.89 14.37 2.65
N PHE A 115 3.81 13.62 2.92
CA PHE A 115 2.47 13.97 2.48
C PHE A 115 2.03 15.37 2.94
N SER A 116 2.24 15.71 4.22
CA SER A 116 1.86 17.02 4.77
C SER A 116 2.58 18.16 4.06
N TYR A 117 3.89 18.02 3.83
CA TYR A 117 4.68 19.02 3.11
C TYR A 117 4.17 19.23 1.68
N VAL A 118 3.87 18.14 0.96
CA VAL A 118 3.33 18.23 -0.41
C VAL A 118 1.92 18.83 -0.40
N TYR A 119 1.08 18.46 0.57
CA TYR A 119 -0.27 18.99 0.74
C TYR A 119 -0.28 20.51 0.95
N GLU A 120 0.58 21.02 1.82
CA GLU A 120 0.68 22.45 2.14
C GLU A 120 1.14 23.31 0.95
N ASN A 121 1.88 22.72 0.03
CA ASN A 121 2.52 23.43 -1.08
C ASN A 121 1.96 23.07 -2.46
N LYS A 122 0.95 22.20 -2.55
CA LYS A 122 0.39 21.82 -3.85
C LYS A 122 -0.47 22.92 -4.47
N PRO A 123 -0.54 23.02 -5.79
CA PRO A 123 -1.53 23.83 -6.48
C PRO A 123 -2.96 23.41 -6.04
N LYS A 124 -3.87 24.38 -5.92
CA LYS A 124 -5.26 24.11 -5.51
C LYS A 124 -5.98 23.16 -6.45
N GLU A 125 -5.71 23.27 -7.72
CA GLU A 125 -6.31 22.48 -8.82
C GLU A 125 -5.80 21.05 -8.84
N SER A 126 -4.63 20.77 -8.29
CA SER A 126 -4.03 19.45 -8.31
C SER A 126 -4.68 18.53 -7.27
N MET A 127 -5.04 17.33 -7.68
CA MET A 127 -5.35 16.24 -6.76
C MET A 127 -4.09 15.73 -6.08
N LEU A 128 -4.20 15.21 -4.87
CA LEU A 128 -3.09 14.63 -4.13
C LEU A 128 -3.48 13.27 -3.56
N THR A 129 -2.61 12.30 -3.72
CA THR A 129 -2.71 10.99 -3.08
C THR A 129 -1.33 10.47 -2.68
N SER A 130 -1.27 9.32 -2.02
CA SER A 130 -0.01 8.64 -1.72
C SER A 130 0.06 7.26 -2.36
N PHE A 131 1.28 6.77 -2.59
CA PHE A 131 1.50 5.40 -3.04
C PHE A 131 0.80 4.39 -2.12
N SER A 132 0.81 4.61 -0.81
CA SER A 132 0.16 3.72 0.16
C SER A 132 -1.36 3.64 -0.04
N VAL A 133 -2.03 4.77 -0.28
CA VAL A 133 -3.48 4.81 -0.52
C VAL A 133 -3.83 4.16 -1.85
N LEU A 134 -3.07 4.45 -2.91
CA LEU A 134 -3.27 3.81 -4.21
C LEU A 134 -3.13 2.28 -4.12
N PHE A 135 -2.11 1.81 -3.41
CA PHE A 135 -1.91 0.36 -3.24
C PHE A 135 -2.91 -0.29 -2.29
N ALA A 136 -3.44 0.43 -1.31
CA ALA A 136 -4.56 -0.04 -0.50
C ALA A 136 -5.81 -0.25 -1.37
N ALA A 137 -6.11 0.69 -2.28
CA ALA A 137 -7.19 0.54 -3.24
C ALA A 137 -6.94 -0.59 -4.26
N TYR A 138 -5.72 -0.68 -4.77
CA TYR A 138 -5.33 -1.67 -5.79
C TYR A 138 -5.36 -3.10 -5.27
N LYS A 139 -4.87 -3.33 -4.04
CA LYS A 139 -4.71 -4.68 -3.46
C LYS A 139 -5.84 -5.10 -2.54
N GLY A 140 -6.64 -4.17 -2.05
CA GLY A 140 -7.64 -4.43 -1.03
C GLY A 140 -9.00 -3.81 -1.35
N ASP A 141 -9.73 -3.54 -0.27
CA ASP A 141 -11.07 -2.92 -0.29
C ASP A 141 -10.98 -1.54 0.37
N LEU A 142 -10.78 -0.49 -0.45
CA LEU A 142 -10.66 0.88 0.05
C LEU A 142 -11.91 1.36 0.81
N PRO A 143 -13.16 1.13 0.36
CA PRO A 143 -14.35 1.42 1.14
C PRO A 143 -14.33 0.79 2.54
N TYR A 144 -13.98 -0.48 2.64
CA TYR A 144 -13.84 -1.18 3.92
C TYR A 144 -12.78 -0.51 4.82
N TYR A 145 -11.63 -0.16 4.27
CA TYR A 145 -10.58 0.54 5.04
C TYR A 145 -10.99 1.93 5.49
N ILE A 146 -11.76 2.67 4.68
CA ILE A 146 -12.29 3.99 5.06
C ILE A 146 -13.27 3.85 6.23
N GLU A 147 -14.18 2.88 6.16
CA GLU A 147 -15.10 2.63 7.27
C GLU A 147 -14.37 2.19 8.55
N GLY A 148 -13.39 1.28 8.42
CA GLY A 148 -12.56 0.87 9.54
C GLY A 148 -11.76 2.03 10.15
N ALA A 149 -11.25 2.96 9.33
CA ALA A 149 -10.53 4.13 9.82
C ALA A 149 -11.40 5.08 10.66
N LYS A 150 -12.73 5.11 10.44
CA LYS A 150 -13.66 5.89 11.26
C LYS A 150 -13.73 5.38 12.70
N ALA A 151 -13.48 4.08 12.92
CA ALA A 151 -13.44 3.51 14.27
C ALA A 151 -12.33 4.13 15.13
N ILE A 152 -11.28 4.69 14.53
CA ILE A 152 -10.26 5.43 15.27
C ILE A 152 -10.87 6.59 16.08
N ASP A 153 -11.92 7.24 15.56
CA ASP A 153 -12.56 8.39 16.22
C ASP A 153 -13.40 7.98 17.46
N THR A 154 -13.69 6.70 17.62
CA THR A 154 -14.43 6.15 18.77
C THR A 154 -13.52 5.75 19.93
N LEU A 155 -12.20 5.72 19.74
CA LEU A 155 -11.22 5.37 20.76
C LEU A 155 -11.21 6.37 21.92
N ASN A 156 -10.87 5.87 23.10
CA ASN A 156 -10.65 6.64 24.32
C ASN A 156 -9.44 6.11 25.10
N GLU A 157 -9.13 6.71 26.23
CA GLU A 157 -7.95 6.33 27.02
C GLU A 157 -7.96 4.90 27.59
N ASN A 158 -9.12 4.24 27.63
CA ASN A 158 -9.27 2.87 28.14
C ASN A 158 -9.40 1.84 27.01
N SER A 159 -9.31 2.26 25.76
CA SER A 159 -9.41 1.37 24.60
C SER A 159 -8.17 0.51 24.43
N HIS A 160 -8.36 -0.66 23.80
CA HIS A 160 -7.29 -1.60 23.46
C HIS A 160 -7.15 -1.66 21.93
N VAL A 161 -5.96 -1.34 21.45
CA VAL A 161 -5.65 -1.30 20.00
C VAL A 161 -4.64 -2.37 19.65
N LEU A 162 -4.92 -3.14 18.58
CA LEU A 162 -4.00 -4.11 18.04
C LEU A 162 -3.40 -3.60 16.71
N ILE A 163 -2.10 -3.46 16.67
CA ILE A 163 -1.36 -3.19 15.43
C ILE A 163 -0.85 -4.51 14.86
N ALA A 164 -1.37 -4.90 13.69
CA ALA A 164 -0.94 -6.09 12.97
C ALA A 164 0.09 -5.71 11.89
N GLU A 165 1.33 -6.13 12.07
CA GLU A 165 2.42 -5.80 11.19
C GLU A 165 2.76 -6.97 10.26
N CYS A 166 2.75 -6.73 8.95
CA CYS A 166 3.15 -7.71 7.93
C CYS A 166 4.52 -7.41 7.31
N CYS A 167 5.29 -6.49 7.90
CA CYS A 167 6.61 -6.11 7.40
C CYS A 167 7.64 -7.22 7.61
N THR A 168 8.44 -7.48 6.57
CA THR A 168 9.58 -8.42 6.63
C THR A 168 10.91 -7.72 6.93
N HIS A 169 10.89 -6.40 7.12
CA HIS A 169 12.07 -5.59 7.38
C HIS A 169 12.46 -5.61 8.86
N ALA A 170 13.76 -5.48 9.14
CA ALA A 170 14.20 -5.24 10.50
C ALA A 170 13.66 -3.89 11.01
N PRO A 171 13.12 -3.82 12.23
CA PRO A 171 12.54 -2.58 12.74
C PRO A 171 13.63 -1.50 12.91
N LEU A 172 13.35 -0.30 12.41
CA LEU A 172 14.21 0.88 12.57
C LEU A 172 13.77 1.72 13.78
N LYS A 173 14.67 2.60 14.25
CA LYS A 173 14.35 3.57 15.33
C LYS A 173 13.16 4.48 15.03
N LYS A 174 12.75 4.63 13.76
CA LYS A 174 11.61 5.44 13.31
C LYS A 174 10.50 4.58 12.69
N ASP A 175 10.39 3.34 13.12
CA ASP A 175 9.38 2.38 12.67
C ASP A 175 7.95 2.96 12.80
N ILE A 176 7.15 2.77 11.75
CA ILE A 176 5.79 3.34 11.70
C ILE A 176 4.88 2.59 12.67
N GLY A 177 4.85 1.26 12.59
CA GLY A 177 3.96 0.41 13.39
C GLY A 177 4.34 0.41 14.87
N ARG A 178 5.64 0.28 15.16
CA ARG A 178 6.16 0.11 16.53
C ARG A 178 6.34 1.42 17.29
N VAL A 179 6.54 2.53 16.60
CA VAL A 179 6.91 3.81 17.24
C VAL A 179 5.95 4.93 16.90
N LYS A 180 5.71 5.19 15.58
CA LYS A 180 4.96 6.38 15.18
C LYS A 180 3.48 6.27 15.49
N ILE A 181 2.84 5.17 15.09
CA ILE A 181 1.39 4.97 15.31
C ILE A 181 1.06 4.93 16.80
N PRO A 182 1.72 4.13 17.66
CA PRO A 182 1.45 4.14 19.09
C PRO A 182 1.60 5.53 19.71
N ARG A 183 2.65 6.26 19.35
CA ARG A 183 2.87 7.62 19.84
C ARG A 183 1.76 8.60 19.42
N MET A 184 1.29 8.50 18.16
CA MET A 184 0.21 9.35 17.66
C MET A 184 -1.12 9.03 18.34
N LEU A 185 -1.43 7.74 18.53
CA LEU A 185 -2.64 7.31 19.22
C LEU A 185 -2.64 7.76 20.69
N LYS A 186 -1.55 7.53 21.43
CA LYS A 186 -1.42 7.98 22.82
C LYS A 186 -1.49 9.49 22.96
N LYS A 187 -0.89 10.23 22.05
CA LYS A 187 -1.00 11.69 22.03
C LYS A 187 -2.43 12.18 21.84
N ARG A 188 -3.24 11.44 21.06
CA ARG A 188 -4.63 11.84 20.74
C ARG A 188 -5.61 11.40 21.82
N PHE A 189 -5.46 10.20 22.36
CA PHE A 189 -6.46 9.55 23.22
C PHE A 189 -6.03 9.39 24.68
N GLY A 190 -4.77 9.64 25.01
CA GLY A 190 -4.22 9.54 26.36
C GLY A 190 -3.15 8.47 26.50
N GLU A 191 -2.27 8.66 27.50
CA GLU A 191 -1.13 7.75 27.74
C GLU A 191 -1.55 6.38 28.26
N LYS A 192 -2.77 6.24 28.81
CA LYS A 192 -3.31 4.96 29.30
C LYS A 192 -3.79 4.03 28.20
N LEU A 193 -3.97 4.55 26.96
CA LEU A 193 -4.37 3.73 25.83
C LEU A 193 -3.43 2.54 25.68
N ASP A 194 -4.00 1.35 25.69
CA ASP A 194 -3.26 0.10 25.49
C ASP A 194 -3.07 -0.15 23.98
N VAL A 195 -1.82 -0.31 23.57
CA VAL A 195 -1.47 -0.57 22.17
C VAL A 195 -0.57 -1.80 22.11
N SER A 196 -1.15 -2.90 21.64
CA SER A 196 -0.45 -4.16 21.40
C SER A 196 0.03 -4.24 19.96
N LEU A 197 1.15 -4.94 19.73
CA LEU A 197 1.69 -5.17 18.38
C LEU A 197 1.97 -6.64 18.16
N VAL A 198 1.56 -7.14 17.00
CA VAL A 198 1.83 -8.49 16.53
C VAL A 198 2.45 -8.45 15.14
N SER A 199 3.26 -9.44 14.80
CA SER A 199 3.95 -9.53 13.51
C SER A 199 3.78 -10.91 12.88
N GLY A 200 3.64 -10.94 11.57
CA GLY A 200 3.61 -12.17 10.81
C GLY A 200 2.43 -13.06 11.18
N THR A 201 2.70 -14.24 11.74
CA THR A 201 1.71 -15.26 12.12
C THR A 201 1.29 -15.20 13.59
N ASP A 202 1.82 -14.25 14.37
CA ASP A 202 1.60 -14.16 15.82
C ASP A 202 0.27 -13.49 16.17
N PHE A 203 -0.76 -13.75 15.39
CA PHE A 203 -2.11 -13.24 15.67
C PHE A 203 -2.70 -13.94 16.89
N PRO A 204 -3.32 -13.21 17.83
CA PRO A 204 -4.05 -13.82 18.92
C PRO A 204 -5.30 -14.54 18.42
N ASP A 205 -5.63 -15.69 19.02
CA ASP A 205 -6.83 -16.47 18.68
C ASP A 205 -8.11 -15.69 19.00
N ASP A 206 -8.09 -14.84 20.03
CA ASP A 206 -9.22 -14.01 20.46
C ASP A 206 -8.92 -12.53 20.19
N LEU A 207 -9.65 -11.96 19.26
CA LEU A 207 -9.60 -10.54 18.88
C LEU A 207 -10.69 -9.70 19.57
N THR A 208 -11.62 -10.30 20.28
CA THR A 208 -12.79 -9.61 20.88
C THR A 208 -12.42 -8.61 21.97
N LYS A 209 -11.21 -8.71 22.52
CA LYS A 209 -10.68 -7.78 23.53
C LYS A 209 -10.12 -6.47 22.96
N TYR A 210 -10.02 -6.35 21.64
CA TYR A 210 -9.53 -5.14 20.99
C TYR A 210 -10.69 -4.32 20.44
N ASP A 211 -10.58 -3.00 20.58
CA ASP A 211 -11.56 -2.03 20.08
C ASP A 211 -11.22 -1.60 18.65
N LEU A 212 -9.96 -1.76 18.26
CA LEU A 212 -9.43 -1.46 16.91
C LEU A 212 -8.23 -2.35 16.59
#